data_1a7f8cecb1501bfcb54bbd722ff9f320
#
_entry.id   1a7f8cecb1501bfcb54bbd722ff9f320
#
_cell.length_a   1.000
_cell.length_b   1.000
_cell.length_c   1.000
_cell.angle_alpha   90.00
_cell.angle_beta   90.00
_cell.angle_gamma   90.00
#
_symmetry.space_group_name_H-M   'P 1'
#
loop_
_entity.id
_entity.type
_entity.pdbx_description
1 polymer ?
#
loop_
_entity_poly.entity_id
_entity_poly.type
_entity_poly.pdbx_seq_one_letter_code
_entity_poly.pdbx_strand_id
1 'polypeptide(L)'
;MIMNLNYREPIYLARYLKVMRDRLPSQFLISRSVSLDFNKDSPLPELWGLHDDAMKSFRGRMEFVSSMHDLPPPAVSSLLDLKVAIANKILENCHFCERRCGANRKKKRTGYCRLDAVSRYSAEFLHQGEEPELVPSHTIFFTGCNFRCAYCQNWDISQAPRSGIPILPQELARTITLRRAYGSRNVNFVTPTPHTHTILKILNALKVNVPVIWNSNMYYSREIAGLLEGVVDVYLGDMRYGNDECAKKYSNVPDYWNVVTRNFMKAYTGGEILLRQLVLPGHIECCTVPIVKWVKENIPKIRFNLMFQYRPTYRAYEHPEINRSLMPVEIQKALDIVREAGIEDVLI
;
A
#
# COMPACT_ATOMS: atom_id res chain seq x y z
N MET A 1 2.69 -5.17 28.58
CA MET A 1 1.98 -4.15 27.79
C MET A 1 2.41 -2.79 28.32
N ILE A 2 3.52 -2.26 27.79
CA ILE A 2 3.99 -0.92 28.14
C ILE A 2 3.16 0.03 27.30
N MET A 3 2.12 0.62 27.87
CA MET A 3 1.42 1.76 27.28
C MET A 3 2.45 2.88 27.12
N ASN A 4 2.74 3.24 25.88
CA ASN A 4 3.58 4.40 25.56
C ASN A 4 2.84 5.65 26.08
N LEU A 5 3.31 6.22 27.20
CA LEU A 5 2.69 7.33 27.93
C LEU A 5 2.57 8.64 27.09
N ASN A 6 3.02 8.64 25.83
CA ASN A 6 3.02 9.79 24.91
C ASN A 6 2.35 9.53 23.57
N TYR A 7 1.51 8.48 23.44
CA TYR A 7 0.78 8.26 22.20
C TYR A 7 -0.23 9.40 22.00
N ARG A 8 -0.08 10.13 20.91
CA ARG A 8 -1.09 11.09 20.41
C ARG A 8 -1.85 10.47 19.25
N GLU A 9 -3.18 10.65 19.27
CA GLU A 9 -4.01 10.25 18.13
C GLU A 9 -3.48 10.94 16.85
N PRO A 10 -3.34 10.23 15.73
CA PRO A 10 -2.77 10.81 14.52
C PRO A 10 -3.64 11.95 13.98
N ILE A 11 -3.00 13.05 13.60
CA ILE A 11 -3.70 14.24 13.10
C ILE A 11 -4.23 13.98 11.68
N TYR A 12 -3.45 13.28 10.86
CA TYR A 12 -3.69 13.13 9.43
C TYR A 12 -4.23 11.76 9.01
N LEU A 13 -4.82 11.00 9.95
CA LEU A 13 -5.58 9.76 9.70
C LEU A 13 -7.03 9.87 10.18
N ALA A 14 -7.61 11.06 10.08
CA ALA A 14 -8.93 11.35 10.64
C ALA A 14 -10.05 10.57 9.95
N ARG A 15 -9.98 10.39 8.61
CA ARG A 15 -10.95 9.60 7.86
C ARG A 15 -10.84 8.12 8.20
N TYR A 16 -9.61 7.57 8.24
CA TYR A 16 -9.35 6.21 8.67
C TYR A 16 -10.00 5.90 10.03
N LEU A 17 -9.80 6.79 11.01
CA LEU A 17 -10.38 6.62 12.36
C LEU A 17 -11.92 6.61 12.32
N LYS A 18 -12.54 7.40 11.45
CA LYS A 18 -14.00 7.41 11.27
C LYS A 18 -14.49 6.12 10.60
N VAL A 19 -13.80 5.62 9.59
CA VAL A 19 -14.11 4.33 8.91
C VAL A 19 -13.92 3.17 9.89
N MET A 20 -12.82 3.15 10.63
CA MET A 20 -12.52 2.14 11.65
C MET A 20 -13.63 2.05 12.71
N ARG A 21 -14.23 3.18 13.10
CA ARG A 21 -15.32 3.30 14.08
C ARG A 21 -16.71 3.17 13.47
N ASP A 22 -16.82 2.72 12.21
CA ASP A 22 -18.07 2.59 11.44
C ASP A 22 -18.90 3.89 11.35
N ARG A 23 -18.24 5.04 11.43
CA ARG A 23 -18.88 6.36 11.24
C ARG A 23 -18.92 6.78 9.78
N LEU A 24 -17.96 6.34 8.96
CA LEU A 24 -17.90 6.56 7.53
C LEU A 24 -17.70 5.22 6.79
N PRO A 25 -18.19 5.10 5.56
CA PRO A 25 -17.86 3.95 4.71
C PRO A 25 -16.42 4.03 4.21
N SER A 26 -15.79 2.85 4.09
CA SER A 26 -14.53 2.69 3.36
C SER A 26 -14.70 3.03 1.89
N GLN A 27 -13.61 3.46 1.23
CA GLN A 27 -13.65 3.93 -0.15
C GLN A 27 -14.17 2.86 -1.13
N PHE A 28 -13.82 1.58 -0.92
CA PHE A 28 -14.28 0.52 -1.81
C PHE A 28 -15.82 0.32 -1.77
N LEU A 29 -16.48 0.57 -0.65
CA LEU A 29 -17.94 0.53 -0.54
C LEU A 29 -18.58 1.67 -1.34
N ILE A 30 -17.99 2.85 -1.31
CA ILE A 30 -18.43 3.99 -2.12
C ILE A 30 -18.24 3.67 -3.60
N SER A 31 -17.10 3.10 -4.01
CA SER A 31 -16.87 2.65 -5.39
C SER A 31 -17.90 1.61 -5.85
N ARG A 32 -18.34 0.71 -4.96
CA ARG A 32 -19.39 -0.27 -5.26
C ARG A 32 -20.78 0.34 -5.42
N SER A 33 -21.03 1.52 -4.91
CA SER A 33 -22.30 2.23 -5.08
C SER A 33 -22.37 3.07 -6.36
N VAL A 34 -21.25 3.32 -7.03
CA VAL A 34 -21.19 4.05 -8.31
C VAL A 34 -21.60 3.10 -9.43
N SER A 35 -22.83 3.30 -9.95
CA SER A 35 -23.39 2.49 -11.03
C SER A 35 -22.85 2.92 -12.40
N LEU A 36 -22.54 1.95 -13.23
CA LEU A 36 -22.24 2.13 -14.65
C LEU A 36 -22.45 0.82 -15.42
N ASP A 37 -22.79 0.95 -16.69
CA ASP A 37 -22.85 -0.19 -17.61
C ASP A 37 -21.57 -0.28 -18.42
N PHE A 38 -21.00 -1.48 -18.51
CA PHE A 38 -19.83 -1.74 -19.32
C PHE A 38 -19.77 -3.20 -19.77
N ASN A 39 -19.14 -3.42 -20.91
CA ASN A 39 -18.80 -4.77 -21.35
C ASN A 39 -17.36 -5.10 -20.89
N LYS A 40 -17.22 -6.10 -20.02
CA LYS A 40 -15.91 -6.56 -19.49
C LYS A 40 -14.92 -6.98 -20.59
N ASP A 41 -15.43 -7.32 -21.80
CA ASP A 41 -14.62 -7.77 -22.92
C ASP A 41 -14.17 -6.61 -23.83
N SER A 42 -14.69 -5.39 -23.62
CA SER A 42 -14.24 -4.17 -24.31
C SER A 42 -12.72 -3.97 -24.26
N PRO A 43 -12.13 -3.33 -25.28
CA PRO A 43 -10.71 -2.99 -25.29
C PRO A 43 -10.28 -2.18 -24.06
N LEU A 44 -9.04 -2.36 -23.62
CA LEU A 44 -8.54 -1.69 -22.41
C LEU A 44 -8.63 -0.15 -22.46
N PRO A 45 -8.38 0.55 -23.59
CA PRO A 45 -8.56 2.00 -23.65
C PRO A 45 -10.01 2.46 -23.40
N GLU A 46 -11.01 1.71 -23.90
CA GLU A 46 -12.43 2.00 -23.67
C GLU A 46 -12.79 1.86 -22.19
N LEU A 47 -12.33 0.77 -21.55
CA LEU A 47 -12.56 0.57 -20.12
C LEU A 47 -11.90 1.68 -19.27
N TRP A 48 -10.74 2.21 -19.68
CA TRP A 48 -10.11 3.35 -19.02
C TRP A 48 -10.91 4.62 -19.19
N GLY A 49 -11.49 4.90 -20.37
CA GLY A 49 -12.37 6.04 -20.57
C GLY A 49 -13.58 6.01 -19.65
N LEU A 50 -14.25 4.85 -19.56
CA LEU A 50 -15.36 4.63 -18.63
C LEU A 50 -14.95 4.78 -17.15
N HIS A 51 -13.74 4.30 -16.82
CA HIS A 51 -13.19 4.46 -15.48
C HIS A 51 -12.99 5.93 -15.11
N ASP A 52 -12.42 6.75 -16.01
CA ASP A 52 -12.18 8.16 -15.75
C ASP A 52 -13.48 8.94 -15.52
N ASP A 53 -14.55 8.61 -16.27
CA ASP A 53 -15.86 9.21 -16.07
C ASP A 53 -16.53 8.75 -14.77
N ALA A 54 -16.46 7.46 -14.46
CA ALA A 54 -17.00 6.92 -13.21
C ALA A 54 -16.25 7.46 -11.97
N MET A 55 -14.96 7.77 -12.09
CA MET A 55 -14.19 8.40 -11.03
C MET A 55 -14.64 9.83 -10.72
N LYS A 56 -15.21 10.56 -11.68
CA LYS A 56 -15.85 11.88 -11.40
C LYS A 56 -17.05 11.69 -10.47
N SER A 57 -17.91 10.71 -10.78
CA SER A 57 -19.05 10.35 -9.93
C SER A 57 -18.64 9.86 -8.55
N PHE A 58 -17.55 9.06 -8.47
CA PHE A 58 -16.99 8.64 -7.19
C PHE A 58 -16.55 9.82 -6.33
N ARG A 59 -15.80 10.78 -6.89
CA ARG A 59 -15.31 11.95 -6.15
C ARG A 59 -16.47 12.80 -5.64
N GLY A 60 -17.50 13.05 -6.47
CA GLY A 60 -18.69 13.73 -6.01
C GLY A 60 -19.38 13.00 -4.85
N ARG A 61 -19.49 11.66 -4.88
CA ARG A 61 -20.03 10.90 -3.74
C ARG A 61 -19.19 10.99 -2.48
N MET A 62 -17.87 10.98 -2.61
CA MET A 62 -16.96 11.15 -1.47
C MET A 62 -17.18 12.46 -0.71
N GLU A 63 -17.58 13.54 -1.41
CA GLU A 63 -17.88 14.84 -0.81
C GLU A 63 -19.22 14.85 -0.04
N PHE A 64 -20.22 14.11 -0.54
CA PHE A 64 -21.56 14.08 0.06
C PHE A 64 -21.73 13.05 1.17
N VAL A 65 -20.98 11.94 1.14
CA VAL A 65 -21.09 10.86 2.13
C VAL A 65 -20.44 11.29 3.45
N SER A 66 -21.26 11.69 4.41
CA SER A 66 -20.86 12.16 5.75
C SER A 66 -21.06 11.13 6.85
N SER A 67 -21.80 10.05 6.57
CA SER A 67 -22.08 8.94 7.50
C SER A 67 -22.30 7.61 6.76
N MET A 68 -22.40 6.51 7.51
CA MET A 68 -22.79 5.20 6.95
C MET A 68 -24.20 5.19 6.36
N HIS A 69 -25.10 6.05 6.87
CA HIS A 69 -26.49 6.14 6.39
C HIS A 69 -26.61 6.79 5.01
N ASP A 70 -25.62 7.61 4.63
CA ASP A 70 -25.60 8.30 3.33
C ASP A 70 -25.08 7.40 2.20
N LEU A 71 -24.56 6.20 2.54
CA LEU A 71 -24.04 5.28 1.55
C LEU A 71 -25.17 4.64 0.74
N PRO A 72 -25.24 4.88 -0.58
CA PRO A 72 -26.22 4.19 -1.42
C PRO A 72 -25.98 2.68 -1.46
N PRO A 73 -27.01 1.88 -1.75
CA PRO A 73 -26.84 0.44 -1.89
C PRO A 73 -25.83 0.10 -2.98
N PRO A 74 -25.20 -1.08 -2.90
CA PRO A 74 -24.29 -1.55 -3.96
C PRO A 74 -25.02 -1.62 -5.31
N ALA A 75 -24.38 -1.08 -6.36
CA ALA A 75 -24.88 -1.17 -7.72
C ALA A 75 -24.77 -2.61 -8.26
N VAL A 76 -25.65 -2.97 -9.19
CA VAL A 76 -25.61 -4.28 -9.88
C VAL A 76 -24.33 -4.41 -10.71
N SER A 77 -23.92 -3.32 -11.37
CA SER A 77 -22.65 -3.16 -12.07
C SER A 77 -22.02 -1.86 -11.58
N SER A 78 -20.81 -1.92 -11.08
CA SER A 78 -20.20 -0.83 -10.31
C SER A 78 -18.80 -0.43 -10.80
N LEU A 79 -18.34 0.74 -10.37
CA LEU A 79 -16.96 1.18 -10.58
C LEU A 79 -15.95 0.14 -10.06
N LEU A 80 -16.24 -0.56 -8.97
CA LEU A 80 -15.33 -1.61 -8.47
C LEU A 80 -15.29 -2.83 -9.40
N ASP A 81 -16.43 -3.20 -10.02
CA ASP A 81 -16.46 -4.25 -11.05
C ASP A 81 -15.64 -3.86 -12.28
N LEU A 82 -15.71 -2.61 -12.71
CA LEU A 82 -14.90 -2.08 -13.81
C LEU A 82 -13.39 -2.13 -13.47
N LYS A 83 -13.00 -1.73 -12.24
CA LYS A 83 -11.61 -1.84 -11.76
C LYS A 83 -11.11 -3.29 -11.77
N VAL A 84 -11.95 -4.24 -11.38
CA VAL A 84 -11.65 -5.69 -11.47
C VAL A 84 -11.44 -6.12 -12.93
N ALA A 85 -12.28 -5.67 -13.85
CA ALA A 85 -12.17 -6.00 -15.29
C ALA A 85 -10.85 -5.45 -15.87
N ILE A 86 -10.52 -4.19 -15.62
CA ILE A 86 -9.26 -3.55 -16.04
C ILE A 86 -8.05 -4.32 -15.49
N ALA A 87 -8.01 -4.59 -14.20
CA ALA A 87 -6.90 -5.32 -13.57
C ALA A 87 -6.73 -6.74 -14.16
N ASN A 88 -7.82 -7.42 -14.50
CA ASN A 88 -7.76 -8.73 -15.16
C ASN A 88 -7.19 -8.65 -16.59
N LYS A 89 -7.44 -7.58 -17.33
CA LYS A 89 -6.83 -7.37 -18.66
C LYS A 89 -5.34 -7.03 -18.57
N ILE A 90 -4.92 -6.26 -17.56
CA ILE A 90 -3.50 -5.96 -17.31
C ILE A 90 -2.67 -7.24 -17.11
N LEU A 91 -3.25 -8.35 -16.63
CA LEU A 91 -2.54 -9.62 -16.51
C LEU A 91 -2.04 -10.20 -17.84
N GLU A 92 -2.62 -9.80 -18.97
CA GLU A 92 -2.22 -10.29 -20.31
C GLU A 92 -0.94 -9.66 -20.81
N ASN A 93 -0.69 -8.41 -20.38
CA ASN A 93 0.52 -7.64 -20.65
C ASN A 93 0.91 -6.88 -19.38
N CYS A 94 1.50 -7.58 -18.40
CA CYS A 94 1.65 -7.12 -17.03
C CYS A 94 2.45 -5.82 -16.89
N HIS A 95 1.79 -4.80 -16.39
CA HIS A 95 2.36 -3.51 -16.00
C HIS A 95 1.79 -3.03 -14.64
N PHE A 96 1.61 -3.93 -13.69
CA PHE A 96 1.19 -3.56 -12.32
C PHE A 96 2.20 -2.66 -11.60
N CYS A 97 3.46 -2.76 -11.94
CA CYS A 97 4.52 -1.88 -11.41
C CYS A 97 5.34 -1.28 -12.55
N GLU A 98 6.16 -0.27 -12.25
CA GLU A 98 6.97 0.40 -13.26
C GLU A 98 8.11 -0.44 -13.86
N ARG A 99 8.26 -1.69 -13.46
CA ARG A 99 9.09 -2.63 -14.21
C ARG A 99 8.51 -2.97 -15.57
N ARG A 100 7.21 -2.80 -15.77
CA ARG A 100 6.49 -2.96 -17.04
C ARG A 100 6.97 -4.16 -17.87
N CYS A 101 7.09 -5.30 -17.19
CA CYS A 101 7.74 -6.50 -17.76
C CYS A 101 6.93 -7.16 -18.89
N GLY A 102 5.68 -6.78 -19.14
CA GLY A 102 4.87 -7.26 -20.26
C GLY A 102 4.49 -8.75 -20.18
N ALA A 103 4.77 -9.44 -19.08
CA ALA A 103 4.52 -10.86 -18.94
C ALA A 103 3.03 -11.19 -19.03
N ASN A 104 2.65 -12.17 -19.87
CA ASN A 104 1.28 -12.69 -19.88
C ASN A 104 1.11 -13.68 -18.71
N ARG A 105 0.64 -13.16 -17.59
CA ARG A 105 0.48 -13.93 -16.35
C ARG A 105 -0.68 -14.91 -16.43
N LYS A 106 -1.69 -14.68 -17.27
CA LYS A 106 -2.78 -15.64 -17.54
C LYS A 106 -2.25 -16.90 -18.23
N LYS A 107 -1.22 -16.76 -19.08
CA LYS A 107 -0.53 -17.89 -19.73
C LYS A 107 0.62 -18.43 -18.90
N LYS A 108 0.62 -18.21 -17.58
CA LYS A 108 1.66 -18.65 -16.62
C LYS A 108 3.07 -18.11 -16.91
N ARG A 109 3.21 -17.07 -17.76
CA ARG A 109 4.48 -16.37 -17.94
C ARG A 109 4.69 -15.43 -16.75
N THR A 110 5.91 -15.41 -16.22
CA THR A 110 6.25 -14.62 -15.04
C THR A 110 7.20 -13.49 -15.41
N GLY A 111 7.01 -12.32 -14.78
CA GLY A 111 7.94 -11.21 -14.87
C GLY A 111 8.93 -11.19 -13.71
N TYR A 112 9.44 -10.00 -13.39
CA TYR A 112 10.43 -9.80 -12.32
C TYR A 112 9.98 -10.31 -10.95
N CYS A 113 8.70 -10.16 -10.60
CA CYS A 113 8.14 -10.66 -9.33
C CYS A 113 7.96 -12.19 -9.29
N ARG A 114 8.19 -12.90 -10.42
CA ARG A 114 8.09 -14.35 -10.60
C ARG A 114 6.68 -14.92 -10.32
N LEU A 115 5.64 -14.08 -10.40
CA LEU A 115 4.26 -14.45 -10.15
C LEU A 115 3.50 -14.68 -11.47
N ASP A 116 2.66 -15.69 -11.50
CA ASP A 116 1.61 -15.89 -12.49
C ASP A 116 0.30 -15.19 -12.08
N ALA A 117 -0.84 -15.55 -12.66
CA ALA A 117 -2.14 -14.95 -12.32
C ALA A 117 -2.71 -15.44 -10.98
N VAL A 118 -2.15 -16.49 -10.37
CA VAL A 118 -2.60 -17.00 -9.07
C VAL A 118 -1.87 -16.28 -7.96
N SER A 119 -2.61 -15.43 -7.25
CA SER A 119 -2.09 -14.79 -6.04
C SER A 119 -1.99 -15.80 -4.90
N ARG A 120 -0.96 -15.63 -4.05
CA ARG A 120 -0.73 -16.45 -2.88
C ARG A 120 -0.37 -15.59 -1.69
N TYR A 121 -0.75 -16.03 -0.49
CA TYR A 121 -0.27 -15.45 0.77
C TYR A 121 0.46 -16.50 1.60
N SER A 122 1.41 -16.05 2.40
CA SER A 122 2.16 -16.90 3.33
C SER A 122 1.42 -17.07 4.65
N ALA A 123 0.88 -15.97 5.17
CA ALA A 123 0.16 -15.93 6.44
C ALA A 123 -0.90 -14.80 6.45
N GLU A 124 -1.94 -15.00 7.27
CA GLU A 124 -2.88 -13.95 7.66
C GLU A 124 -3.17 -14.06 9.16
N PHE A 125 -3.15 -12.96 9.89
CA PHE A 125 -3.44 -12.95 11.32
C PHE A 125 -3.70 -11.53 11.85
N LEU A 126 -4.19 -11.42 13.09
CA LEU A 126 -4.31 -10.14 13.80
C LEU A 126 -2.93 -9.73 14.32
N HIS A 127 -2.26 -8.87 13.58
CA HIS A 127 -0.91 -8.39 13.87
C HIS A 127 -0.96 -7.26 14.91
N GLN A 128 -0.03 -7.30 15.88
CA GLN A 128 0.11 -6.32 16.96
C GLN A 128 1.37 -5.46 16.83
N GLY A 129 2.19 -5.72 15.81
CA GLY A 129 3.48 -5.05 15.60
C GLY A 129 3.46 -3.96 14.54
N GLU A 130 2.28 -3.50 14.12
CA GLU A 130 2.12 -2.32 13.27
C GLU A 130 2.05 -1.05 14.13
N GLU A 131 1.87 0.12 13.51
CA GLU A 131 1.68 1.37 14.22
C GLU A 131 0.50 1.32 15.20
N PRO A 132 0.57 2.02 16.33
CA PRO A 132 -0.42 1.96 17.42
C PRO A 132 -1.86 2.21 16.96
N GLU A 133 -2.06 3.09 15.98
CA GLU A 133 -3.37 3.41 15.41
C GLU A 133 -3.94 2.28 14.57
N LEU A 134 -3.11 1.41 14.00
CA LEU A 134 -3.54 0.33 13.11
C LEU A 134 -3.87 -0.98 13.85
N VAL A 135 -3.31 -1.20 15.03
CA VAL A 135 -3.43 -2.49 15.76
C VAL A 135 -4.70 -2.59 16.60
N PRO A 136 -5.33 -3.77 16.67
CA PRO A 136 -5.00 -5.01 15.98
C PRO A 136 -5.30 -4.94 14.48
N SER A 137 -4.30 -5.20 13.64
CA SER A 137 -4.38 -5.13 12.18
C SER A 137 -4.55 -6.52 11.59
N HIS A 138 -5.61 -6.76 10.78
CA HIS A 138 -5.69 -8.00 10.03
C HIS A 138 -4.72 -7.94 8.85
N THR A 139 -3.53 -8.46 9.06
CA THR A 139 -2.42 -8.38 8.11
C THR A 139 -2.32 -9.64 7.27
N ILE A 140 -2.27 -9.47 5.96
CA ILE A 140 -2.18 -10.53 4.94
C ILE A 140 -0.86 -10.37 4.21
N PHE A 141 0.06 -11.32 4.41
CA PHE A 141 1.40 -11.31 3.82
C PHE A 141 1.41 -12.04 2.48
N PHE A 142 1.43 -11.29 1.38
CA PHE A 142 1.54 -11.86 0.05
C PHE A 142 2.94 -12.35 -0.27
N THR A 143 3.04 -13.40 -1.12
CA THR A 143 4.32 -13.93 -1.59
C THR A 143 4.78 -13.22 -2.86
N GLY A 144 6.09 -13.15 -3.08
CA GLY A 144 6.69 -12.45 -4.21
C GLY A 144 6.72 -10.93 -4.04
N CYS A 145 7.65 -10.25 -4.70
CA CYS A 145 7.83 -8.81 -4.61
C CYS A 145 8.41 -8.25 -5.91
N ASN A 146 8.12 -7.00 -6.20
CA ASN A 146 8.73 -6.26 -7.31
C ASN A 146 10.10 -5.63 -6.95
N PHE A 147 10.59 -5.80 -5.70
CA PHE A 147 11.92 -5.41 -5.24
C PHE A 147 12.79 -6.63 -4.91
N ARG A 148 14.12 -6.39 -4.79
CA ARG A 148 15.13 -7.36 -4.34
C ARG A 148 16.01 -6.75 -3.26
N CYS A 149 15.36 -6.28 -2.16
CA CYS A 149 16.08 -5.62 -1.08
C CYS A 149 17.09 -6.56 -0.43
N ALA A 150 18.35 -6.15 -0.36
CA ALA A 150 19.43 -6.92 0.26
C ALA A 150 19.19 -7.15 1.76
N TYR A 151 18.44 -6.26 2.41
CA TYR A 151 18.09 -6.34 3.85
C TYR A 151 16.61 -6.71 4.08
N CYS A 152 15.98 -7.49 3.19
CA CYS A 152 14.57 -7.82 3.29
C CYS A 152 14.29 -8.73 4.49
N GLN A 153 13.49 -8.27 5.45
CA GLN A 153 13.10 -9.08 6.61
C GLN A 153 12.16 -10.23 6.22
N ASN A 154 11.37 -10.05 5.15
CA ASN A 154 10.45 -11.05 4.61
C ASN A 154 11.01 -11.73 3.36
N TRP A 155 12.34 -11.96 3.31
CA TRP A 155 13.00 -12.48 2.11
C TRP A 155 12.52 -13.90 1.76
N ASP A 156 12.21 -14.72 2.73
CA ASP A 156 11.74 -16.10 2.61
C ASP A 156 10.43 -16.20 1.79
N ILE A 157 9.52 -15.24 1.95
CA ILE A 157 8.27 -15.18 1.20
C ILE A 157 8.33 -14.25 -0.02
N SER A 158 9.05 -13.13 0.08
CA SER A 158 9.16 -12.17 -1.02
C SER A 158 10.00 -12.69 -2.18
N GLN A 159 10.98 -13.57 -1.91
CA GLN A 159 11.84 -14.17 -2.92
C GLN A 159 11.40 -15.59 -3.33
N ALA A 160 10.43 -16.20 -2.62
CA ALA A 160 9.86 -17.51 -2.90
C ALA A 160 8.37 -17.42 -3.31
N PRO A 161 8.05 -16.82 -4.46
CA PRO A 161 6.69 -16.43 -4.82
C PRO A 161 5.72 -17.60 -5.06
N ARG A 162 6.23 -18.83 -5.21
CA ARG A 162 5.40 -20.03 -5.39
C ARG A 162 5.08 -20.75 -4.08
N SER A 163 5.70 -20.35 -2.98
CA SER A 163 5.31 -20.78 -1.64
C SER A 163 4.00 -20.11 -1.23
N GLY A 164 3.32 -20.66 -0.24
CA GLY A 164 2.10 -20.07 0.30
C GLY A 164 0.80 -20.63 -0.29
N ILE A 165 -0.30 -20.18 0.29
CA ILE A 165 -1.66 -20.64 0.04
C ILE A 165 -2.25 -19.88 -1.13
N PRO A 166 -2.78 -20.54 -2.19
CA PRO A 166 -3.51 -19.88 -3.26
C PRO A 166 -4.76 -19.14 -2.72
N ILE A 167 -5.01 -17.94 -3.23
CA ILE A 167 -6.11 -17.11 -2.78
C ILE A 167 -7.36 -17.39 -3.59
N LEU A 168 -8.41 -17.78 -2.88
CA LEU A 168 -9.79 -17.75 -3.36
C LEU A 168 -10.45 -16.48 -2.83
N PRO A 169 -10.77 -15.48 -3.69
CA PRO A 169 -11.21 -14.17 -3.24
C PRO A 169 -12.40 -14.18 -2.30
N GLN A 170 -13.39 -15.05 -2.55
CA GLN A 170 -14.59 -15.17 -1.72
C GLN A 170 -14.28 -15.72 -0.31
N GLU A 171 -13.35 -16.68 -0.22
CA GLU A 171 -12.94 -17.27 1.08
C GLU A 171 -12.17 -16.25 1.91
N LEU A 172 -11.21 -15.55 1.29
CA LEU A 172 -10.44 -14.54 2.01
C LEU A 172 -11.33 -13.34 2.42
N ALA A 173 -12.35 -12.98 1.62
CA ALA A 173 -13.34 -11.99 2.02
C ALA A 173 -14.15 -12.44 3.26
N ARG A 174 -14.51 -13.72 3.37
CA ARG A 174 -15.13 -14.27 4.59
C ARG A 174 -14.19 -14.20 5.78
N THR A 175 -12.91 -14.55 5.59
CA THR A 175 -11.88 -14.44 6.65
C THR A 175 -11.75 -12.99 7.14
N ILE A 176 -11.68 -12.01 6.23
CA ILE A 176 -11.65 -10.58 6.59
C ILE A 176 -12.89 -10.18 7.40
N THR A 177 -14.07 -10.66 7.00
CA THR A 177 -15.32 -10.40 7.73
C THR A 177 -15.26 -10.96 9.17
N LEU A 178 -14.78 -12.18 9.33
CA LEU A 178 -14.59 -12.80 10.65
C LEU A 178 -13.56 -12.03 11.48
N ARG A 179 -12.41 -11.69 10.92
CA ARG A 179 -11.37 -10.90 11.63
C ARG A 179 -11.90 -9.52 12.06
N ARG A 180 -12.73 -8.88 11.22
CA ARG A 180 -13.39 -7.61 11.59
C ARG A 180 -14.34 -7.80 12.79
N ALA A 181 -15.14 -8.85 12.79
CA ALA A 181 -16.01 -9.20 13.92
C ALA A 181 -15.22 -9.53 15.22
N TYR A 182 -14.00 -10.07 15.09
CA TYR A 182 -13.07 -10.30 16.20
C TYR A 182 -12.22 -9.08 16.59
N GLY A 183 -12.58 -7.88 16.13
CA GLY A 183 -11.97 -6.64 16.58
C GLY A 183 -10.80 -6.11 15.73
N SER A 184 -10.57 -6.65 14.53
CA SER A 184 -9.63 -6.06 13.58
C SER A 184 -10.03 -4.63 13.26
N ARG A 185 -9.08 -3.69 13.34
CA ARG A 185 -9.30 -2.28 12.98
C ARG A 185 -9.33 -2.03 11.48
N ASN A 186 -8.63 -2.87 10.72
CA ASN A 186 -8.44 -2.72 9.27
C ASN A 186 -8.12 -4.07 8.62
N VAL A 187 -8.07 -4.09 7.28
CA VAL A 187 -7.39 -5.11 6.49
C VAL A 187 -6.12 -4.52 5.88
N ASN A 188 -4.98 -5.13 6.17
CA ASN A 188 -3.65 -4.68 5.78
C ASN A 188 -3.03 -5.64 4.76
N PHE A 189 -2.92 -5.20 3.52
CA PHE A 189 -2.35 -5.97 2.42
C PHE A 189 -0.85 -5.68 2.28
N VAL A 190 0.01 -6.61 2.69
CA VAL A 190 1.48 -6.46 2.66
C VAL A 190 2.05 -6.96 1.33
N THR A 191 2.82 -6.11 0.65
CA THR A 191 3.38 -6.34 -0.70
C THR A 191 2.28 -6.54 -1.77
N PRO A 192 1.26 -5.69 -1.81
CA PRO A 192 0.02 -5.90 -2.56
C PRO A 192 0.15 -5.65 -4.06
N THR A 193 1.12 -4.84 -4.51
CA THR A 193 1.22 -4.35 -5.89
C THR A 193 1.11 -5.45 -6.96
N PRO A 194 1.83 -6.58 -6.89
CA PRO A 194 1.69 -7.64 -7.89
C PRO A 194 0.35 -8.40 -7.84
N HIS A 195 -0.43 -8.19 -6.77
CA HIS A 195 -1.67 -8.90 -6.45
C HIS A 195 -2.92 -8.02 -6.59
N THR A 196 -2.80 -6.81 -7.13
CA THR A 196 -3.90 -5.84 -7.29
C THR A 196 -5.16 -6.46 -7.87
N HIS A 197 -5.06 -7.29 -8.91
CA HIS A 197 -6.20 -7.97 -9.55
C HIS A 197 -6.98 -8.89 -8.61
N THR A 198 -6.29 -9.56 -7.69
CA THR A 198 -6.93 -10.44 -6.69
C THR A 198 -7.50 -9.63 -5.53
N ILE A 199 -6.78 -8.59 -5.07
CA ILE A 199 -7.25 -7.72 -3.99
C ILE A 199 -8.55 -7.03 -4.38
N LEU A 200 -8.65 -6.49 -5.59
CA LEU A 200 -9.89 -5.89 -6.09
C LEU A 200 -11.06 -6.89 -6.09
N LYS A 201 -10.83 -8.17 -6.45
CA LYS A 201 -11.86 -9.23 -6.36
C LYS A 201 -12.26 -9.54 -4.91
N ILE A 202 -11.30 -9.54 -3.98
CA ILE A 202 -11.57 -9.74 -2.55
C ILE A 202 -12.48 -8.62 -2.05
N LEU A 203 -12.13 -7.36 -2.32
CA LEU A 203 -12.89 -6.19 -1.91
C LEU A 203 -14.28 -6.16 -2.56
N ASN A 204 -14.39 -6.60 -3.81
CA ASN A 204 -15.69 -6.72 -4.49
C ASN A 204 -16.60 -7.79 -3.86
N ALA A 205 -16.03 -8.85 -3.32
CA ALA A 205 -16.76 -9.90 -2.59
C ALA A 205 -17.07 -9.52 -1.12
N LEU A 206 -16.34 -8.54 -0.56
CA LEU A 206 -16.43 -8.14 0.84
C LEU A 206 -17.67 -7.29 1.09
N LYS A 207 -18.45 -7.61 2.15
CA LYS A 207 -19.71 -6.92 2.47
C LYS A 207 -19.63 -6.05 3.72
N VAL A 208 -18.59 -6.23 4.53
CA VAL A 208 -18.40 -5.50 5.80
C VAL A 208 -17.64 -4.21 5.57
N ASN A 209 -17.95 -3.18 6.35
CA ASN A 209 -17.15 -1.96 6.38
C ASN A 209 -15.84 -2.22 7.13
N VAL A 210 -14.72 -2.02 6.45
CA VAL A 210 -13.38 -2.16 7.03
C VAL A 210 -12.41 -1.25 6.28
N PRO A 211 -11.56 -0.48 6.96
CA PRO A 211 -10.53 0.32 6.31
C PRO A 211 -9.54 -0.56 5.54
N VAL A 212 -9.18 -0.16 4.34
CA VAL A 212 -8.21 -0.84 3.47
C VAL A 212 -6.85 -0.16 3.59
N ILE A 213 -5.86 -0.91 4.07
CA ILE A 213 -4.46 -0.48 4.16
C ILE A 213 -3.67 -1.10 3.01
N TRP A 214 -2.99 -0.24 2.24
CA TRP A 214 -2.09 -0.62 1.15
C TRP A 214 -0.63 -0.51 1.62
N ASN A 215 -0.10 -1.61 2.18
CA ASN A 215 1.24 -1.67 2.76
C ASN A 215 2.27 -2.04 1.69
N SER A 216 2.92 -1.04 1.11
CA SER A 216 3.74 -1.22 -0.08
C SER A 216 4.98 -0.34 -0.12
N ASN A 217 5.90 -0.71 -1.02
CA ASN A 217 7.06 0.09 -1.40
C ASN A 217 6.73 1.23 -2.38
N MET A 218 5.46 1.53 -2.61
CA MET A 218 4.94 2.60 -3.47
C MET A 218 5.44 2.57 -4.94
N TYR A 219 6.05 1.47 -5.40
CA TYR A 219 6.58 1.34 -6.76
C TYR A 219 5.60 0.61 -7.69
N TYR A 220 4.43 1.20 -7.88
CA TYR A 220 3.41 0.74 -8.82
C TYR A 220 3.30 1.69 -10.02
N SER A 221 2.67 1.21 -11.09
CA SER A 221 2.47 2.00 -12.32
C SER A 221 1.39 3.08 -12.14
N ARG A 222 1.35 4.03 -13.09
CA ARG A 222 0.30 5.08 -13.12
C ARG A 222 -1.09 4.48 -13.23
N GLU A 223 -1.24 3.42 -13.99
CA GLU A 223 -2.49 2.69 -14.17
C GLU A 223 -2.96 2.08 -12.85
N ILE A 224 -2.04 1.49 -12.09
CA ILE A 224 -2.38 0.95 -10.76
C ILE A 224 -2.70 2.08 -9.78
N ALA A 225 -2.00 3.20 -9.82
CA ALA A 225 -2.36 4.37 -9.01
C ALA A 225 -3.82 4.80 -9.25
N GLY A 226 -4.29 4.79 -10.51
CA GLY A 226 -5.69 5.05 -10.86
C GLY A 226 -6.66 4.01 -10.31
N LEU A 227 -6.30 2.71 -10.35
CA LEU A 227 -7.16 1.66 -9.79
C LEU A 227 -7.26 1.71 -8.25
N LEU A 228 -6.22 2.17 -7.56
CA LEU A 228 -6.19 2.26 -6.10
C LEU A 228 -6.99 3.45 -5.56
N GLU A 229 -7.09 4.55 -6.29
CA GLU A 229 -7.98 5.66 -5.94
C GLU A 229 -9.44 5.17 -5.84
N GLY A 230 -10.12 5.48 -4.76
CA GLY A 230 -11.47 4.98 -4.49
C GLY A 230 -11.54 3.54 -3.95
N VAL A 231 -10.40 2.98 -3.55
CA VAL A 231 -10.33 1.62 -2.99
C VAL A 231 -9.55 1.61 -1.68
N VAL A 232 -8.45 2.35 -1.60
CA VAL A 232 -7.51 2.38 -0.48
C VAL A 232 -7.85 3.54 0.45
N ASP A 233 -8.04 3.25 1.74
CA ASP A 233 -8.27 4.28 2.76
C ASP A 233 -6.96 4.86 3.29
N VAL A 234 -5.94 3.99 3.54
CA VAL A 234 -4.61 4.42 3.99
C VAL A 234 -3.51 3.78 3.15
N TYR A 235 -2.65 4.60 2.61
CA TYR A 235 -1.40 4.17 1.99
C TYR A 235 -0.31 4.09 3.07
N LEU A 236 -0.02 2.86 3.52
CA LEU A 236 1.11 2.55 4.40
C LEU A 236 2.33 2.34 3.52
N GLY A 237 3.02 3.44 3.23
CA GLY A 237 4.02 3.50 2.18
C GLY A 237 5.44 3.56 2.71
N ASP A 238 6.31 2.63 2.28
CA ASP A 238 7.73 2.70 2.59
C ASP A 238 8.45 3.65 1.61
N MET A 239 9.01 4.74 2.11
CA MET A 239 9.95 5.59 1.37
C MET A 239 11.38 5.26 1.83
N ARG A 240 12.03 4.32 1.13
CA ARG A 240 13.26 3.67 1.59
C ARG A 240 14.54 4.44 1.28
N TYR A 241 14.57 5.15 0.14
CA TYR A 241 15.77 5.78 -0.41
C TYR A 241 15.47 7.20 -0.84
N GLY A 242 16.46 8.08 -0.69
CA GLY A 242 16.40 9.47 -1.14
C GLY A 242 16.92 9.67 -2.58
N ASN A 243 17.35 8.59 -3.24
CA ASN A 243 17.93 8.66 -4.58
C ASN A 243 17.91 7.28 -5.29
N ASP A 244 18.17 7.30 -6.58
CA ASP A 244 18.15 6.10 -7.44
C ASP A 244 19.37 5.20 -7.25
N GLU A 245 20.53 5.74 -6.86
CA GLU A 245 21.75 4.98 -6.66
C GLU A 245 21.58 3.98 -5.51
N CYS A 246 21.10 4.46 -4.36
CA CYS A 246 20.81 3.61 -3.21
C CYS A 246 19.72 2.59 -3.55
N ALA A 247 18.65 3.00 -4.25
CA ALA A 247 17.58 2.10 -4.66
C ALA A 247 18.05 0.99 -5.61
N LYS A 248 18.91 1.32 -6.56
CA LYS A 248 19.53 0.35 -7.47
C LYS A 248 20.47 -0.58 -6.71
N LYS A 249 21.35 -0.02 -5.87
CA LYS A 249 22.35 -0.79 -5.11
C LYS A 249 21.71 -1.79 -4.16
N TYR A 250 20.77 -1.36 -3.31
CA TYR A 250 20.25 -2.20 -2.22
C TYR A 250 18.94 -2.93 -2.55
N SER A 251 18.22 -2.53 -3.61
CA SER A 251 16.92 -3.14 -3.95
C SER A 251 16.78 -3.48 -5.43
N ASN A 252 17.79 -3.20 -6.26
CA ASN A 252 17.76 -3.38 -7.71
C ASN A 252 16.53 -2.72 -8.36
N VAL A 253 16.30 -1.45 -8.07
CA VAL A 253 15.13 -0.69 -8.55
C VAL A 253 15.60 0.48 -9.42
N PRO A 254 15.20 0.55 -10.69
CA PRO A 254 15.46 1.71 -11.55
C PRO A 254 14.41 2.80 -11.34
N ASP A 255 14.77 4.06 -11.64
CA ASP A 255 13.87 5.23 -11.61
C ASP A 255 13.02 5.31 -10.33
N TYR A 256 13.63 4.97 -9.20
CA TYR A 256 12.94 4.82 -7.92
C TYR A 256 12.33 6.13 -7.43
N TRP A 257 13.17 7.19 -7.40
CA TRP A 257 12.78 8.47 -6.82
C TRP A 257 11.58 9.08 -7.54
N ASN A 258 11.66 9.17 -8.85
CA ASN A 258 10.58 9.71 -9.69
C ASN A 258 9.28 8.90 -9.54
N VAL A 259 9.37 7.56 -9.56
CA VAL A 259 8.17 6.70 -9.45
C VAL A 259 7.53 6.79 -8.06
N VAL A 260 8.33 6.71 -7.00
CA VAL A 260 7.80 6.67 -5.63
C VAL A 260 7.23 8.03 -5.22
N THR A 261 7.93 9.11 -5.51
CA THR A 261 7.44 10.48 -5.23
C THR A 261 6.14 10.79 -5.98
N ARG A 262 6.06 10.45 -7.27
CA ARG A 262 4.82 10.55 -8.06
C ARG A 262 3.68 9.78 -7.40
N ASN A 263 3.92 8.56 -6.93
CA ASN A 263 2.89 7.72 -6.35
C ASN A 263 2.45 8.22 -4.97
N PHE A 264 3.36 8.77 -4.16
CA PHE A 264 2.98 9.45 -2.92
C PHE A 264 2.14 10.70 -3.20
N MET A 265 2.51 11.53 -4.20
CA MET A 265 1.67 12.68 -4.60
C MET A 265 0.27 12.24 -5.03
N LYS A 266 0.15 11.16 -5.79
CA LYS A 266 -1.16 10.63 -6.20
C LYS A 266 -1.94 10.06 -5.01
N ALA A 267 -1.28 9.36 -4.10
CA ALA A 267 -1.88 8.86 -2.86
C ALA A 267 -2.39 9.99 -1.97
N TYR A 268 -1.64 11.10 -1.88
CA TYR A 268 -1.98 12.29 -1.09
C TYR A 268 -3.29 12.96 -1.51
N THR A 269 -3.69 12.81 -2.78
CA THR A 269 -4.98 13.30 -3.28
C THR A 269 -6.11 12.29 -3.20
N GLY A 270 -5.81 11.00 -3.03
CA GLY A 270 -6.77 9.90 -3.13
C GLY A 270 -7.05 9.16 -1.81
N GLY A 271 -6.28 9.42 -0.77
CA GLY A 271 -6.43 8.74 0.53
C GLY A 271 -5.54 9.38 1.59
N GLU A 272 -5.47 8.76 2.76
CA GLU A 272 -4.57 9.18 3.82
C GLU A 272 -3.25 8.42 3.76
N ILE A 273 -2.16 9.04 4.21
CA ILE A 273 -0.82 8.47 4.12
C ILE A 273 -0.24 8.27 5.53
N LEU A 274 0.25 7.05 5.78
CA LEU A 274 1.21 6.75 6.81
C LEU A 274 2.53 6.39 6.10
N LEU A 275 3.46 7.32 6.05
CA LEU A 275 4.76 7.12 5.41
C LEU A 275 5.74 6.54 6.42
N ARG A 276 6.40 5.44 6.04
CA ARG A 276 7.49 4.81 6.79
C ARG A 276 8.83 5.14 6.16
N GLN A 277 9.74 5.69 6.95
CA GLN A 277 11.14 5.84 6.57
C GLN A 277 12.01 5.01 7.52
N LEU A 278 12.49 3.87 7.05
CA LEU A 278 13.48 3.07 7.77
C LEU A 278 14.85 3.71 7.59
N VAL A 279 15.43 4.22 8.66
CA VAL A 279 16.77 4.79 8.64
C VAL A 279 17.79 3.69 8.41
N LEU A 280 18.66 3.87 7.42
CA LEU A 280 19.75 2.94 7.11
C LEU A 280 21.08 3.47 7.63
N PRO A 281 21.96 2.59 8.18
CA PRO A 281 23.31 2.99 8.61
C PRO A 281 24.10 3.63 7.47
N GLY A 282 24.73 4.78 7.75
CA GLY A 282 25.53 5.51 6.77
C GLY A 282 24.73 6.27 5.70
N HIS A 283 23.38 6.30 5.77
CA HIS A 283 22.55 6.86 4.70
C HIS A 283 21.69 8.04 5.13
N ILE A 284 22.07 8.74 6.19
CA ILE A 284 21.33 9.92 6.66
C ILE A 284 21.33 11.02 5.59
N GLU A 285 22.49 11.41 5.08
CA GLU A 285 22.63 12.52 4.13
C GLU A 285 22.00 12.21 2.77
N CYS A 286 22.23 11.00 2.26
CA CYS A 286 21.78 10.63 0.91
C CYS A 286 20.35 10.07 0.84
N CYS A 287 19.76 9.71 2.01
CA CYS A 287 18.40 9.15 2.02
C CYS A 287 17.47 9.90 3.00
N THR A 288 17.80 10.02 4.30
CA THR A 288 16.90 10.65 5.27
C THR A 288 16.68 12.13 4.96
N VAL A 289 17.73 12.90 4.73
CA VAL A 289 17.64 14.33 4.42
C VAL A 289 16.76 14.60 3.19
N PRO A 290 17.01 14.02 2.01
CA PRO A 290 16.18 14.30 0.84
C PRO A 290 14.71 13.82 1.02
N ILE A 291 14.47 12.71 1.71
CA ILE A 291 13.11 12.24 1.99
C ILE A 291 12.36 13.26 2.86
N VAL A 292 12.94 13.66 3.99
CA VAL A 292 12.30 14.60 4.93
C VAL A 292 12.03 15.95 4.25
N LYS A 293 13.01 16.47 3.50
CA LYS A 293 12.84 17.69 2.72
C LYS A 293 11.69 17.57 1.73
N TRP A 294 11.67 16.51 0.94
CA TRP A 294 10.62 16.28 -0.07
C TRP A 294 9.24 16.14 0.57
N VAL A 295 9.11 15.43 1.69
CA VAL A 295 7.85 15.29 2.43
C VAL A 295 7.34 16.64 2.89
N LYS A 296 8.21 17.47 3.50
CA LYS A 296 7.85 18.82 3.97
C LYS A 296 7.36 19.73 2.84
N GLU A 297 8.00 19.64 1.68
CA GLU A 297 7.68 20.50 0.53
C GLU A 297 6.43 20.06 -0.24
N ASN A 298 6.15 18.74 -0.32
CA ASN A 298 5.17 18.20 -1.26
C ASN A 298 3.93 17.57 -0.60
N ILE A 299 4.09 16.90 0.55
CA ILE A 299 3.01 16.17 1.24
C ILE A 299 3.06 16.41 2.77
N PRO A 300 3.03 17.65 3.26
CA PRO A 300 3.29 17.95 4.68
C PRO A 300 2.23 17.42 5.65
N LYS A 301 1.02 17.12 5.17
CA LYS A 301 -0.12 16.67 6.00
C LYS A 301 -0.28 15.15 5.95
N ILE A 302 0.72 14.45 6.50
CA ILE A 302 0.75 12.99 6.59
C ILE A 302 1.18 12.54 7.99
N ARG A 303 0.86 11.28 8.35
CA ARG A 303 1.50 10.59 9.47
C ARG A 303 2.87 10.10 9.01
N PHE A 304 3.95 10.56 9.65
CA PHE A 304 5.33 10.21 9.31
C PHE A 304 5.93 9.33 10.40
N ASN A 305 6.26 8.08 10.05
CA ASN A 305 6.92 7.14 10.95
C ASN A 305 8.42 7.04 10.64
N LEU A 306 9.26 7.60 11.52
CA LEU A 306 10.72 7.51 11.44
C LEU A 306 11.20 6.29 12.21
N MET A 307 11.65 5.26 11.49
CA MET A 307 11.89 3.93 12.04
C MET A 307 13.38 3.65 12.24
N PHE A 308 13.76 3.22 13.46
CA PHE A 308 15.15 2.93 13.84
C PHE A 308 15.46 1.44 14.05
N GLN A 309 14.48 0.55 13.83
CA GLN A 309 14.59 -0.89 14.06
C GLN A 309 15.31 -1.63 12.91
N TYR A 310 16.18 -0.96 12.16
CA TYR A 310 16.99 -1.61 11.14
C TYR A 310 17.85 -2.71 11.75
N ARG A 311 17.85 -3.89 11.12
CA ARG A 311 18.73 -5.00 11.44
C ARG A 311 19.29 -5.58 10.15
N PRO A 312 20.62 -5.82 10.06
CA PRO A 312 21.20 -6.57 8.94
C PRO A 312 20.56 -7.95 8.86
N THR A 313 20.05 -8.30 7.71
CA THR A 313 19.43 -9.62 7.46
C THR A 313 19.56 -9.98 5.99
N TYR A 314 19.23 -11.23 5.64
CA TYR A 314 19.26 -11.77 4.29
C TYR A 314 20.64 -11.59 3.65
N ARG A 315 20.79 -10.68 2.68
CA ARG A 315 22.03 -10.41 1.93
C ARG A 315 22.70 -9.09 2.33
N ALA A 316 22.33 -8.52 3.48
CA ALA A 316 22.95 -7.27 3.97
C ALA A 316 24.48 -7.42 4.14
N TYR A 317 24.97 -8.63 4.39
CA TYR A 317 26.42 -8.95 4.48
C TYR A 317 27.20 -8.65 3.20
N GLU A 318 26.54 -8.56 2.04
CA GLU A 318 27.17 -8.18 0.76
C GLU A 318 27.46 -6.67 0.68
N HIS A 319 26.98 -5.89 1.65
CA HIS A 319 27.08 -4.44 1.71
C HIS A 319 27.60 -4.01 3.09
N PRO A 320 28.94 -3.96 3.30
CA PRO A 320 29.53 -3.70 4.62
C PRO A 320 29.01 -2.45 5.31
N GLU A 321 28.68 -1.39 4.57
CA GLU A 321 28.16 -0.12 5.09
C GLU A 321 26.80 -0.23 5.78
N ILE A 322 25.97 -1.20 5.36
CA ILE A 322 24.67 -1.48 5.98
C ILE A 322 24.66 -2.81 6.75
N ASN A 323 25.79 -3.53 6.83
CA ASN A 323 25.88 -4.77 7.60
C ASN A 323 26.18 -4.50 9.09
N ARG A 324 25.53 -3.54 9.66
CA ARG A 324 25.62 -3.15 11.07
C ARG A 324 24.31 -2.49 11.54
N SER A 325 24.11 -2.40 12.84
CA SER A 325 23.04 -1.58 13.41
C SER A 325 23.35 -0.10 13.29
N LEU A 326 22.32 0.75 13.48
CA LEU A 326 22.47 2.18 13.60
C LEU A 326 23.32 2.55 14.83
N MET A 327 24.15 3.58 14.69
CA MET A 327 24.85 4.18 15.80
C MET A 327 23.97 5.26 16.48
N PRO A 328 24.13 5.51 17.80
CA PRO A 328 23.37 6.56 18.49
C PRO A 328 23.43 7.94 17.82
N VAL A 329 24.59 8.30 17.27
CA VAL A 329 24.78 9.56 16.55
C VAL A 329 23.94 9.63 15.27
N GLU A 330 23.75 8.51 14.57
CA GLU A 330 22.90 8.46 13.37
C GLU A 330 21.41 8.61 13.74
N ILE A 331 21.00 7.98 14.83
CA ILE A 331 19.63 8.12 15.38
C ILE A 331 19.37 9.57 15.76
N GLN A 332 20.27 10.17 16.55
CA GLN A 332 20.12 11.57 16.99
C GLN A 332 20.05 12.51 15.79
N LYS A 333 20.95 12.35 14.81
CA LYS A 333 20.97 13.17 13.61
C LYS A 333 19.68 13.07 12.80
N ALA A 334 19.11 11.87 12.64
CA ALA A 334 17.83 11.68 11.94
C ALA A 334 16.66 12.34 12.69
N LEU A 335 16.65 12.28 14.04
CA LEU A 335 15.68 12.97 14.87
C LEU A 335 15.75 14.49 14.71
N ASP A 336 16.96 15.04 14.72
CA ASP A 336 17.19 16.49 14.58
C ASP A 336 16.73 16.99 13.20
N ILE A 337 17.02 16.26 12.11
CA ILE A 337 16.56 16.58 10.75
C ILE A 337 15.02 16.66 10.69
N VAL A 338 14.32 15.69 11.25
CA VAL A 338 12.84 15.67 11.24
C VAL A 338 12.27 16.80 12.08
N ARG A 339 12.89 17.11 13.23
CA ARG A 339 12.49 18.22 14.11
C ARG A 339 12.71 19.58 13.44
N GLU A 340 13.87 19.81 12.83
CA GLU A 340 14.21 21.05 12.13
C GLU A 340 13.33 21.28 10.90
N ALA A 341 12.95 20.22 10.20
CA ALA A 341 11.99 20.30 9.09
C ALA A 341 10.57 20.67 9.54
N GLY A 342 10.26 20.52 10.85
CA GLY A 342 8.94 20.86 11.39
C GLY A 342 7.82 20.00 10.81
N ILE A 343 8.03 18.68 10.70
CA ILE A 343 6.95 17.73 10.38
C ILE A 343 6.06 17.58 11.61
N GLU A 344 4.74 17.78 11.44
CA GLU A 344 3.81 17.93 12.58
C GLU A 344 3.39 16.60 13.21
N ASP A 345 3.10 15.58 12.39
CA ASP A 345 2.54 14.30 12.85
C ASP A 345 3.57 13.19 12.71
N VAL A 346 4.48 13.11 13.68
CA VAL A 346 5.63 12.18 13.70
C VAL A 346 5.39 11.06 14.71
N LEU A 347 5.65 9.82 14.27
CA LEU A 347 5.81 8.64 15.10
C LEU A 347 7.29 8.21 15.09
N ILE A 348 7.81 7.81 16.26
CA ILE A 348 9.19 7.37 16.45
C ILE A 348 9.20 6.04 17.19
#